data_c7177776b29d6443c225c0ac650a0c7d
#
_entry.id   c7177776b29d6443c225c0ac650a0c7d
#
_cell.length_a   1.000
_cell.length_b   1.000
_cell.length_c   1.000
_cell.angle_alpha   90.00
_cell.angle_beta   90.00
_cell.angle_gamma   90.00
#
_symmetry.space_group_name_H-M   'P 1'
#
loop_
_entity.id
_entity.type
_entity.pdbx_description
1 polymer ?
#
loop_
_entity_poly.entity_id
_entity_poly.type
_entity_poly.pdbx_seq_one_letter_code
_entity_poly.pdbx_strand_id
1 'polypeptide(L)'
;MKIKDILAKGQPTLSFEVFPPKEESNFTSVEKAALEIAKLNPSFMSVTYGAGGGTSQYTVQIASDIQSTCQVPALSHLTCVSSTREKVHSVLREIQAHGIENVLALRGDIPKDGKVEKDYQYAS
;
A
#
# COMPACT_ATOMS: atom_id res chain seq x y z
N MET A 1 13.58 5.94 0.31
CA MET A 1 13.52 7.28 0.94
C MET A 1 12.24 7.43 1.72
N LYS A 2 12.32 8.01 2.89
CA LYS A 2 11.14 8.19 3.75
C LYS A 2 10.34 9.40 3.31
N ILE A 3 9.04 9.22 3.16
CA ILE A 3 8.14 10.29 2.71
C ILE A 3 8.16 11.49 3.67
N LYS A 4 8.26 11.24 4.97
CA LYS A 4 8.39 12.34 5.94
C LYS A 4 9.55 13.28 5.62
N ASP A 5 10.65 12.74 5.11
CA ASP A 5 11.83 13.54 4.77
C ASP A 5 11.60 14.33 3.48
N ILE A 6 10.84 13.76 2.53
CA ILE A 6 10.43 14.46 1.31
C ILE A 6 9.56 15.66 1.67
N LEU A 7 8.57 15.47 2.52
CA LEU A 7 7.64 16.53 2.92
C LEU A 7 8.34 17.60 3.78
N ALA A 8 9.34 17.22 4.56
CA ALA A 8 10.07 18.15 5.40
C ALA A 8 10.89 19.19 4.63
N LYS A 9 11.15 18.95 3.35
CA LYS A 9 11.89 19.92 2.49
C LYS A 9 11.11 21.20 2.20
N GLY A 10 9.81 21.23 2.50
CA GLY A 10 8.98 22.41 2.32
C GLY A 10 8.72 22.81 0.86
N GLN A 11 9.04 21.97 -0.09
CA GLN A 11 8.80 22.17 -1.51
C GLN A 11 7.50 21.51 -1.94
N PRO A 12 6.83 22.00 -2.99
CA PRO A 12 5.65 21.31 -3.52
C PRO A 12 5.99 19.88 -3.94
N THR A 13 5.11 18.94 -3.58
CA THR A 13 5.25 17.54 -3.96
C THR A 13 4.07 17.11 -4.80
N LEU A 14 4.33 16.25 -5.79
CA LEU A 14 3.29 15.62 -6.59
C LEU A 14 3.33 14.13 -6.30
N SER A 15 2.19 13.58 -5.92
CA SER A 15 2.05 12.15 -5.70
C SER A 15 0.83 11.61 -6.43
N PHE A 16 0.87 10.34 -6.75
CA PHE A 16 -0.25 9.62 -7.34
C PHE A 16 -0.63 8.45 -6.44
N GLU A 17 -1.88 8.08 -6.50
CA GLU A 17 -2.38 6.92 -5.78
C GLU A 17 -2.92 5.91 -6.78
N VAL A 18 -2.59 4.65 -6.59
CA VAL A 18 -3.05 3.55 -7.44
C VAL A 18 -3.78 2.51 -6.59
N PHE A 19 -4.71 1.80 -7.22
CA PHE A 19 -5.52 0.79 -6.56
C PHE A 19 -5.11 -0.59 -7.06
N PRO A 20 -4.82 -1.56 -6.17
CA PRO A 20 -4.51 -2.91 -6.60
C PRO A 20 -5.75 -3.57 -7.22
N PRO A 21 -5.56 -4.53 -8.13
CA PRO A 21 -6.68 -5.25 -8.70
C PRO A 21 -7.35 -6.15 -7.66
N LYS A 22 -8.64 -6.41 -7.86
CA LYS A 22 -9.38 -7.36 -7.02
C LYS A 22 -9.13 -8.80 -7.44
N GLU A 23 -8.78 -9.00 -8.70
CA GLU A 23 -8.57 -10.31 -9.30
C GLU A 23 -7.20 -10.40 -9.95
N GLU A 24 -6.59 -11.57 -9.86
CA GLU A 24 -5.28 -11.83 -10.46
C GLU A 24 -5.26 -11.59 -11.97
N SER A 25 -6.38 -11.87 -12.66
CA SER A 25 -6.48 -11.67 -14.10
C SER A 25 -6.23 -10.23 -14.55
N ASN A 26 -6.46 -9.25 -13.65
CA ASN A 26 -6.26 -7.83 -13.93
C ASN A 26 -4.91 -7.30 -13.42
N PHE A 27 -4.10 -8.15 -12.78
CA PHE A 27 -2.87 -7.71 -12.15
C PHE A 27 -1.90 -7.08 -13.15
N THR A 28 -1.63 -7.73 -14.26
CA THR A 28 -0.66 -7.24 -15.26
C THR A 28 -1.04 -5.88 -15.81
N SER A 29 -2.32 -5.65 -16.11
CA SER A 29 -2.77 -4.36 -16.64
C SER A 29 -2.67 -3.24 -15.61
N VAL A 30 -3.00 -3.50 -14.36
CA VAL A 30 -2.89 -2.52 -13.28
C VAL A 30 -1.43 -2.22 -12.97
N GLU A 31 -0.58 -3.24 -12.89
CA GLU A 31 0.85 -3.07 -12.69
C GLU A 31 1.47 -2.21 -13.79
N LYS A 32 1.15 -2.52 -15.05
CA LYS A 32 1.63 -1.75 -16.19
C LYS A 32 1.22 -0.27 -16.10
N ALA A 33 -0.04 -0.01 -15.76
CA ALA A 33 -0.54 1.35 -15.61
C ALA A 33 0.18 2.09 -14.48
N ALA A 34 0.40 1.42 -13.35
CA ALA A 34 1.13 1.99 -12.22
C ALA A 34 2.56 2.36 -12.61
N LEU A 35 3.25 1.49 -13.33
CA LEU A 35 4.61 1.75 -13.78
C LEU A 35 4.68 2.88 -14.81
N GLU A 36 3.69 3.00 -15.70
CA GLU A 36 3.62 4.11 -16.64
C GLU A 36 3.46 5.46 -15.93
N ILE A 37 2.65 5.50 -14.87
CA ILE A 37 2.49 6.70 -14.04
C ILE A 37 3.80 6.98 -13.28
N ALA A 38 4.46 5.96 -12.77
CA ALA A 38 5.72 6.13 -12.02
C ALA A 38 6.84 6.71 -12.90
N LYS A 39 6.81 6.48 -14.20
CA LYS A 39 7.78 7.06 -15.15
C LYS A 39 7.68 8.58 -15.24
N LEU A 40 6.57 9.18 -14.79
CA LEU A 40 6.42 10.63 -14.70
C LEU A 40 7.25 11.24 -13.56
N ASN A 41 7.93 10.39 -12.79
CA ASN A 41 8.81 10.75 -11.70
C ASN A 41 8.13 11.60 -10.60
N PRO A 42 7.00 11.13 -10.03
CA PRO A 42 6.39 11.83 -8.91
C PRO A 42 7.31 11.77 -7.67
N SER A 43 6.98 12.58 -6.66
CA SER A 43 7.73 12.59 -5.40
C SER A 43 7.58 11.27 -4.64
N PHE A 44 6.41 10.69 -4.70
CA PHE A 44 6.12 9.34 -4.20
C PHE A 44 4.81 8.83 -4.79
N MET A 45 4.56 7.54 -4.63
CA MET A 45 3.28 6.93 -5.03
C MET A 45 2.72 6.09 -3.90
N SER A 46 1.42 6.18 -3.69
CA SER A 46 0.73 5.34 -2.72
C SER A 46 -0.05 4.22 -3.42
N VAL A 47 -0.10 3.06 -2.77
CA VAL A 47 -0.85 1.90 -3.24
C VAL A 47 -1.86 1.54 -2.17
N THR A 48 -3.14 1.57 -2.53
CA THR A 48 -4.21 1.31 -1.58
C THR A 48 -4.29 -0.16 -1.20
N TYR A 49 -5.01 -0.44 -0.11
CA TYR A 49 -5.21 -1.78 0.42
C TYR A 49 -6.69 -2.14 0.27
N GLY A 50 -6.98 -3.24 -0.39
CA GLY A 50 -8.36 -3.62 -0.67
C GLY A 50 -9.16 -3.94 0.59
N ALA A 51 -10.43 -3.59 0.57
CA ALA A 51 -11.36 -3.93 1.63
C ALA A 51 -11.40 -5.46 1.82
N GLY A 52 -11.30 -5.92 3.07
CA GLY A 52 -11.29 -7.34 3.37
C GLY A 52 -9.91 -8.01 3.33
N GLY A 53 -8.85 -7.28 2.98
CA GLY A 53 -7.47 -7.76 3.09
C GLY A 53 -7.03 -8.77 2.04
N GLY A 54 -7.90 -9.15 1.11
CA GLY A 54 -7.57 -10.15 0.09
C GLY A 54 -6.61 -9.69 -0.99
N THR A 55 -6.31 -8.39 -1.04
CA THR A 55 -5.42 -7.79 -2.04
C THR A 55 -4.05 -7.40 -1.49
N SER A 56 -3.73 -7.77 -0.24
CA SER A 56 -2.49 -7.35 0.40
C SER A 56 -1.25 -7.72 -0.41
N GLN A 57 -1.22 -8.91 -1.00
CA GLN A 57 -0.13 -9.37 -1.84
C GLN A 57 0.06 -8.49 -3.07
N TYR A 58 -1.03 -8.05 -3.70
CA TYR A 58 -0.96 -7.18 -4.87
C TYR A 58 -0.48 -5.78 -4.49
N THR A 59 -0.93 -5.26 -3.34
CA THR A 59 -0.48 -3.98 -2.82
C THR A 59 1.03 -3.96 -2.64
N VAL A 60 1.57 -4.96 -1.95
CA VAL A 60 3.00 -5.06 -1.70
C VAL A 60 3.79 -5.24 -3.01
N GLN A 61 3.29 -6.09 -3.90
CA GLN A 61 3.95 -6.35 -5.18
C GLN A 61 4.03 -5.08 -6.04
N ILE A 62 2.92 -4.36 -6.20
CA ILE A 62 2.89 -3.13 -6.98
C ILE A 62 3.81 -2.07 -6.35
N ALA A 63 3.77 -1.91 -5.04
CA ALA A 63 4.64 -0.96 -4.33
C ALA A 63 6.13 -1.32 -4.54
N SER A 64 6.46 -2.61 -4.46
CA SER A 64 7.81 -3.10 -4.70
C SER A 64 8.27 -2.80 -6.13
N ASP A 65 7.41 -3.04 -7.11
CA ASP A 65 7.73 -2.81 -8.53
C ASP A 65 7.94 -1.33 -8.83
N ILE A 66 7.13 -0.45 -8.24
CA ILE A 66 7.30 1.00 -8.35
C ILE A 66 8.68 1.42 -7.85
N GLN A 67 9.09 0.94 -6.69
CA GLN A 67 10.39 1.28 -6.12
C GLN A 67 11.55 0.70 -6.92
N SER A 68 11.48 -0.57 -7.28
CA SER A 68 12.60 -1.26 -7.91
C SER A 68 12.77 -0.88 -9.38
N THR A 69 11.68 -0.67 -10.11
CA THR A 69 11.72 -0.39 -11.56
C THR A 69 11.88 1.09 -11.85
N CYS A 70 11.19 1.96 -11.13
CA CYS A 70 11.16 3.40 -11.40
C CYS A 70 11.87 4.23 -10.33
N GLN A 71 12.31 3.60 -9.23
CA GLN A 71 13.01 4.26 -8.12
C GLN A 71 12.20 5.40 -7.48
N VAL A 72 10.89 5.26 -7.52
CA VAL A 72 9.95 6.18 -6.88
C VAL A 72 9.63 5.62 -5.48
N PRO A 73 9.75 6.43 -4.41
CA PRO A 73 9.37 5.96 -3.07
C PRO A 73 7.89 5.55 -3.05
N ALA A 74 7.62 4.35 -2.54
CA ALA A 74 6.28 3.81 -2.45
C ALA A 74 5.76 3.87 -1.02
N LEU A 75 4.47 4.19 -0.89
CA LEU A 75 3.72 4.17 0.36
C LEU A 75 2.70 3.05 0.28
N SER A 76 2.90 2.01 1.05
CA SER A 76 1.96 0.90 1.12
C SER A 76 0.88 1.21 2.15
N HIS A 77 -0.39 1.19 1.76
CA HIS A 77 -1.48 1.25 2.72
C HIS A 77 -1.60 -0.10 3.44
N LEU A 78 -2.02 -0.06 4.68
CA LEU A 78 -2.29 -1.25 5.48
C LEU A 78 -3.51 -0.97 6.33
N THR A 79 -4.60 -1.71 6.10
CA THR A 79 -5.80 -1.61 6.91
C THR A 79 -5.84 -2.73 7.93
N CYS A 80 -6.31 -2.44 9.13
CA CYS A 80 -6.35 -3.40 10.24
C CYS A 80 -7.71 -4.08 10.37
N VAL A 81 -8.78 -3.49 9.83
CA VAL A 81 -10.12 -4.09 9.86
C VAL A 81 -10.12 -5.42 9.11
N SER A 82 -10.84 -6.38 9.63
CA SER A 82 -10.93 -7.74 9.07
C SER A 82 -9.60 -8.51 9.05
N SER A 83 -8.64 -8.09 9.87
CA SER A 83 -7.34 -8.76 9.98
C SER A 83 -7.02 -9.07 11.43
N THR A 84 -6.43 -10.25 11.66
CA THR A 84 -5.88 -10.61 12.96
C THR A 84 -4.54 -9.92 13.18
N ARG A 85 -4.04 -9.91 14.41
CA ARG A 85 -2.69 -9.42 14.71
C ARG A 85 -1.64 -10.18 13.92
N GLU A 86 -1.79 -11.49 13.81
CA GLU A 86 -0.86 -12.33 13.05
C GLU A 86 -0.82 -11.93 11.58
N LYS A 87 -1.99 -11.66 10.99
CA LYS A 87 -2.09 -11.20 9.60
C LYS A 87 -1.38 -9.86 9.42
N VAL A 88 -1.62 -8.92 10.31
CA VAL A 88 -0.97 -7.59 10.27
C VAL A 88 0.55 -7.74 10.36
N HIS A 89 1.04 -8.52 11.32
CA HIS A 89 2.49 -8.77 11.46
C HIS A 89 3.08 -9.45 10.22
N SER A 90 2.35 -10.40 9.64
CA SER A 90 2.78 -11.08 8.42
C SER A 90 2.94 -10.10 7.25
N VAL A 91 1.96 -9.22 7.06
CA VAL A 91 2.00 -8.21 5.99
C VAL A 91 3.13 -7.21 6.24
N LEU A 92 3.33 -6.77 7.48
CA LEU A 92 4.44 -5.85 7.80
C LEU A 92 5.80 -6.48 7.51
N ARG A 93 5.98 -7.76 7.80
CA ARG A 93 7.22 -8.47 7.47
C ARG A 93 7.43 -8.55 5.96
N GLU A 94 6.35 -8.79 5.20
CA GLU A 94 6.41 -8.82 3.75
C GLU A 94 6.78 -7.44 3.18
N ILE A 95 6.16 -6.39 3.67
CA ILE A 95 6.47 -5.00 3.30
C ILE A 95 7.95 -4.71 3.55
N GLN A 96 8.44 -5.07 4.72
CA GLN A 96 9.85 -4.87 5.09
C GLN A 96 10.78 -5.69 4.19
N ALA A 97 10.44 -6.94 3.90
CA ALA A 97 11.24 -7.82 3.06
C ALA A 97 11.38 -7.29 1.63
N HIS A 98 10.39 -6.52 1.14
CA HIS A 98 10.43 -5.88 -0.17
C HIS A 98 11.11 -4.49 -0.15
N GLY A 99 11.67 -4.08 0.98
CA GLY A 99 12.37 -2.81 1.09
C GLY A 99 11.48 -1.57 1.09
N ILE A 100 10.19 -1.74 1.36
CA ILE A 100 9.25 -0.62 1.46
C ILE A 100 9.36 -0.01 2.85
N GLU A 101 9.69 1.27 2.92
CA GLU A 101 9.95 1.98 4.18
C GLU A 101 8.75 2.78 4.68
N ASN A 102 7.73 2.96 3.84
CA ASN A 102 6.61 3.86 4.14
C ASN A 102 5.31 3.09 4.18
N VAL A 103 4.63 3.17 5.29
CA VAL A 103 3.34 2.50 5.52
C VAL A 103 2.33 3.52 6.03
N LEU A 104 1.14 3.54 5.42
CA LEU A 104 0.01 4.28 5.93
C LEU A 104 -0.91 3.30 6.67
N ALA A 105 -0.86 3.35 7.99
CA ALA A 105 -1.66 2.49 8.85
C ALA A 105 -3.05 3.07 9.02
N LEU A 106 -4.07 2.32 8.62
CA LEU A 106 -5.46 2.75 8.63
C LEU A 106 -6.33 1.71 9.34
N ARG A 107 -7.42 2.18 9.93
CA ARG A 107 -8.44 1.25 10.40
C ARG A 107 -9.06 0.48 9.22
N GLY A 108 -9.39 1.19 8.15
CA GLY A 108 -10.19 0.69 7.05
C GLY A 108 -11.69 0.78 7.36
N ASP A 109 -12.50 0.44 6.37
CA ASP A 109 -13.95 0.46 6.49
C ASP A 109 -14.46 -0.84 7.11
N ILE A 110 -15.35 -0.72 8.08
CA ILE A 110 -15.98 -1.87 8.70
C ILE A 110 -16.84 -2.57 7.63
N PRO A 111 -16.72 -3.92 7.48
CA PRO A 111 -17.52 -4.65 6.51
C PRO A 111 -19.03 -4.45 6.73
N LYS A 112 -19.80 -4.54 5.65
CA LYS A 112 -21.26 -4.35 5.70
C LYS A 112 -21.97 -5.32 6.66
N ASP A 113 -21.40 -6.51 6.86
CA ASP A 113 -21.94 -7.50 7.80
C ASP A 113 -21.59 -7.20 9.27
N GLY A 114 -20.81 -6.16 9.53
CA GLY A 114 -20.39 -5.75 10.87
C GLY A 114 -19.42 -6.69 11.55
N LYS A 115 -18.91 -7.72 10.86
CA LYS A 115 -18.00 -8.71 11.44
C LYS A 115 -16.57 -8.21 11.43
N VAL A 116 -15.93 -8.21 12.60
CA VAL A 116 -14.51 -7.88 12.77
C VAL A 116 -13.84 -9.01 13.53
N GLU A 117 -12.54 -9.15 13.34
CA GLU A 117 -11.76 -10.16 14.08
C GLU A 117 -11.71 -9.82 15.57
N LYS A 118 -11.65 -10.87 16.42
CA LYS A 118 -11.70 -10.70 17.88
C LYS A 118 -10.55 -9.88 18.45
N ASP A 119 -9.38 -9.96 17.83
CA ASP A 119 -8.20 -9.22 18.26
C ASP A 119 -7.99 -7.91 17.51
N TYR A 120 -9.03 -7.47 16.80
CA TYR A 120 -8.99 -6.21 16.07
C TYR A 120 -8.81 -5.02 17.02
N GLN A 121 -7.85 -4.17 16.69
CA GLN A 121 -7.61 -2.92 17.39
C GLN A 121 -7.51 -1.78 16.38
N TYR A 122 -8.08 -0.63 16.74
CA TYR A 122 -8.03 0.53 15.88
C TYR A 122 -6.60 1.04 15.74
N ALA A 123 -6.19 1.29 14.50
CA ALA A 123 -5.06 2.16 14.24
C ALA A 123 -5.55 3.60 14.47
N SER A 124 -5.03 4.23 15.48
CA SER A 124 -5.38 5.62 15.84
C SER A 124 -4.62 6.62 14.99
#